data_91cb589ce88ebe95854d742d7eb559de
#
_entry.id   91cb589ce88ebe95854d742d7eb559de
#
_cell.length_a   1.000
_cell.length_b   1.000
_cell.length_c   1.000
_cell.angle_alpha   90.00
_cell.angle_beta   90.00
_cell.angle_gamma   90.00
#
_symmetry.space_group_name_H-M   'P 1'
#
loop_
_entity.id
_entity.type
_entity.pdbx_description
1 polymer ?
#
loop_
_entity_poly.entity_id
_entity_poly.type
_entity_poly.pdbx_seq_one_letter_code
_entity_poly.pdbx_strand_id
1 'polypeptide(L)'
;RVVRGDWIKPGATIIDVGINSIDAPETKRGYRLVGDVDFDAAVHVAGAITPVPGGVGPMTIAMLLKNTLNLTRHALGLQRIPLRRPSGAGEAPYPNQSAA
;
A
#
# COMPACT_ATOMS: atom_id res chain seq x y z
N ARG A 1 7.53 -15.37 -7.19
CA ARG A 1 7.95 -14.34 -6.22
C ARG A 1 9.35 -13.89 -6.56
N VAL A 2 9.51 -12.61 -6.79
CA VAL A 2 10.76 -12.03 -7.30
C VAL A 2 11.69 -11.63 -6.15
N VAL A 3 11.12 -11.17 -5.03
CA VAL A 3 11.89 -10.67 -3.89
C VAL A 3 11.92 -11.71 -2.77
N ARG A 4 13.11 -12.12 -2.39
CA ARG A 4 13.31 -13.12 -1.35
C ARG A 4 13.39 -12.47 0.03
N GLY A 5 12.98 -13.22 1.05
CA GLY A 5 13.02 -12.75 2.42
C GLY A 5 14.42 -12.41 2.94
N ASP A 6 15.43 -13.14 2.46
CA ASP A 6 16.83 -12.93 2.86
C ASP A 6 17.48 -11.68 2.23
N TRP A 7 16.79 -11.04 1.29
CA TRP A 7 17.25 -9.79 0.69
C TRP A 7 16.84 -8.55 1.49
N ILE A 8 16.01 -8.73 2.49
CA ILE A 8 15.36 -7.63 3.19
C ILE A 8 16.19 -7.21 4.39
N LYS A 9 16.43 -5.90 4.49
CA LYS A 9 17.06 -5.33 5.67
C LYS A 9 16.15 -5.50 6.88
N PRO A 10 16.65 -5.98 8.03
CA PRO A 10 15.83 -6.07 9.25
C PRO A 10 15.18 -4.74 9.60
N GLY A 11 13.89 -4.78 9.92
CA GLY A 11 13.12 -3.60 10.27
C GLY A 11 12.63 -2.77 9.08
N ALA A 12 12.92 -3.16 7.83
CA ALA A 12 12.46 -2.43 6.64
C ALA A 12 10.94 -2.41 6.51
N THR A 13 10.42 -1.33 5.96
CA THR A 13 9.02 -1.25 5.57
C THR A 13 8.88 -1.68 4.12
N ILE A 14 7.97 -2.62 3.87
CA ILE A 14 7.76 -3.20 2.54
C ILE A 14 6.34 -2.92 2.10
N ILE A 15 6.22 -2.33 0.92
CA ILE A 15 4.95 -2.09 0.25
C ILE A 15 4.92 -2.95 -1.00
N ASP A 16 4.16 -4.04 -0.96
CA ASP A 16 4.08 -5.01 -2.05
C ASP A 16 2.88 -4.67 -2.93
N VAL A 17 3.16 -4.24 -4.14
CA VAL A 17 2.15 -3.84 -5.13
C VAL A 17 1.84 -4.98 -6.11
N GLY A 18 2.69 -6.01 -6.14
CA GLY A 18 2.57 -7.11 -7.08
C GLY A 18 1.30 -7.93 -6.87
N ILE A 19 0.75 -8.45 -7.94
CA ILE A 19 -0.35 -9.39 -7.92
C ILE A 19 -0.03 -10.51 -8.88
N ASN A 20 0.16 -11.71 -8.36
CA ASN A 20 0.48 -12.90 -9.13
C ASN A 20 -0.49 -14.01 -8.77
N SER A 21 -0.86 -14.80 -9.76
CA SER A 21 -1.72 -15.96 -9.58
C SER A 21 -0.85 -17.21 -9.50
N ILE A 22 -1.06 -18.00 -8.46
CA ILE A 22 -0.41 -19.31 -8.33
C ILE A 22 -1.47 -20.39 -8.21
N ASP A 23 -1.16 -21.58 -8.73
CA ASP A 23 -2.09 -22.71 -8.67
C ASP A 23 -2.32 -23.11 -7.21
N ALA A 24 -3.59 -23.21 -6.84
CA ALA A 24 -4.01 -23.63 -5.51
C ALA A 24 -5.32 -24.42 -5.62
N PRO A 25 -5.24 -25.71 -6.03
CA PRO A 25 -6.41 -26.55 -6.27
C PRO A 25 -7.27 -26.75 -5.03
N GLU A 26 -6.74 -26.52 -3.84
CA GLU A 26 -7.48 -26.57 -2.58
C GLU A 26 -8.45 -25.42 -2.39
N THR A 27 -8.36 -24.36 -3.19
CA THR A 27 -9.27 -23.21 -3.13
C THR A 27 -10.43 -23.39 -4.12
N LYS A 28 -11.54 -22.71 -3.84
CA LYS A 28 -12.70 -22.73 -4.75
C LYS A 28 -12.39 -22.16 -6.14
N ARG A 29 -11.44 -21.23 -6.21
CA ARG A 29 -11.05 -20.58 -7.46
C ARG A 29 -10.03 -21.39 -8.26
N GLY A 30 -9.38 -22.37 -7.63
CA GLY A 30 -8.28 -23.12 -8.22
C GLY A 30 -6.96 -22.37 -8.26
N TYR A 31 -6.92 -21.14 -7.77
CA TYR A 31 -5.70 -20.33 -7.69
C TYR A 31 -5.70 -19.45 -6.45
N ARG A 32 -4.55 -18.95 -6.09
CA ARG A 32 -4.35 -18.01 -5.00
C ARG A 32 -3.54 -16.81 -5.50
N LEU A 33 -3.88 -15.61 -5.02
CA LEU A 33 -3.13 -14.40 -5.34
C LEU A 33 -2.00 -14.21 -4.33
N VAL A 34 -0.83 -13.84 -4.84
CA VAL A 34 0.35 -13.52 -4.04
C VAL A 34 1.03 -12.28 -4.62
N GLY A 35 1.83 -11.60 -3.80
CA GLY A 35 2.63 -10.48 -4.24
C GLY A 35 3.98 -10.90 -4.84
N ASP A 36 4.83 -9.92 -5.07
CA ASP A 36 6.17 -10.14 -5.60
C ASP A 36 7.17 -10.54 -4.51
N VAL A 37 6.86 -10.25 -3.26
CA VAL A 37 7.71 -10.54 -2.11
C VAL A 37 7.33 -11.90 -1.52
N ASP A 38 8.32 -12.65 -1.08
CA ASP A 38 8.09 -13.86 -0.30
C ASP A 38 7.61 -13.47 1.10
N PHE A 39 6.30 -13.34 1.25
CA PHE A 39 5.66 -12.81 2.46
C PHE A 39 6.00 -13.63 3.70
N ASP A 40 5.94 -14.97 3.59
CA ASP A 40 6.12 -15.85 4.74
C ASP A 40 7.52 -15.71 5.34
N ALA A 41 8.54 -15.49 4.52
CA ALA A 41 9.90 -15.24 4.98
C ALA A 41 10.10 -13.77 5.39
N ALA A 42 9.56 -12.84 4.61
CA ALA A 42 9.78 -11.42 4.80
C ALA A 42 9.11 -10.87 6.06
N VAL A 43 7.94 -11.41 6.44
CA VAL A 43 7.19 -10.92 7.60
C VAL A 43 7.96 -11.04 8.91
N HIS A 44 8.90 -11.98 9.00
CA HIS A 44 9.73 -12.17 10.19
C HIS A 44 10.90 -11.18 10.27
N VAL A 45 11.24 -10.52 9.18
CA VAL A 45 12.39 -9.61 9.06
C VAL A 45 11.94 -8.17 8.96
N ALA A 46 10.86 -7.91 8.25
CA ALA A 46 10.34 -6.57 8.02
C ALA A 46 9.80 -5.94 9.30
N GLY A 47 9.97 -4.62 9.43
CA GLY A 47 9.30 -3.84 10.48
C GLY A 47 7.81 -3.66 10.19
N ALA A 48 7.45 -3.53 8.92
CA ALA A 48 6.07 -3.49 8.44
C ALA A 48 6.02 -4.04 7.02
N ILE A 49 4.95 -4.72 6.68
CA ILE A 49 4.77 -5.29 5.34
C ILE A 49 3.29 -5.32 4.98
N THR A 50 2.97 -4.92 3.74
CA THR A 50 1.60 -5.00 3.25
C THR A 50 1.27 -6.41 2.78
N PRO A 51 0.07 -6.91 3.06
CA PRO A 51 -0.37 -8.20 2.54
C PRO A 51 -0.78 -8.11 1.07
N VAL A 52 -0.81 -9.24 0.40
CA VAL A 52 -1.40 -9.40 -0.93
C VAL A 52 -2.23 -10.68 -0.93
N PRO A 53 -3.52 -10.63 -1.27
CA PRO A 53 -4.33 -9.44 -1.54
C PRO A 53 -4.74 -8.72 -0.26
N GLY A 54 -5.37 -7.55 -0.41
CA GLY A 54 -5.97 -6.84 0.71
C GLY A 54 -5.13 -5.68 1.26
N GLY A 55 -3.95 -5.43 0.69
CA GLY A 55 -3.07 -4.32 1.06
C GLY A 55 -3.23 -3.11 0.16
N VAL A 56 -2.31 -2.97 -0.80
CA VAL A 56 -2.24 -1.80 -1.69
C VAL A 56 -3.47 -1.68 -2.60
N GLY A 57 -4.03 -2.81 -3.07
CA GLY A 57 -5.19 -2.78 -3.96
C GLY A 57 -6.35 -1.94 -3.43
N PRO A 58 -6.91 -2.26 -2.26
CA PRO A 58 -7.98 -1.45 -1.65
C PRO A 58 -7.59 0.00 -1.41
N MET A 59 -6.34 0.27 -1.02
CA MET A 59 -5.86 1.64 -0.84
C MET A 59 -5.76 2.40 -2.15
N THR A 60 -5.43 1.72 -3.24
CA THR A 60 -5.42 2.32 -4.58
C THR A 60 -6.82 2.80 -4.96
N ILE A 61 -7.85 2.00 -4.69
CA ILE A 61 -9.24 2.38 -4.94
C ILE A 61 -9.64 3.59 -4.08
N ALA A 62 -9.30 3.58 -2.80
CA ALA A 62 -9.60 4.67 -1.89
C ALA A 62 -8.95 5.98 -2.35
N MET A 63 -7.70 5.92 -2.77
CA MET A 63 -6.98 7.11 -3.26
C MET A 63 -7.50 7.59 -4.61
N LEU A 64 -7.94 6.69 -5.48
CA LEU A 64 -8.58 7.06 -6.74
C LEU A 64 -9.86 7.86 -6.49
N LEU A 65 -10.70 7.40 -5.57
CA LEU A 65 -11.93 8.11 -5.18
C LEU A 65 -11.61 9.48 -4.61
N LYS A 66 -10.62 9.58 -3.73
CA LYS A 66 -10.19 10.84 -3.15
C LYS A 66 -9.67 11.82 -4.20
N ASN A 67 -8.83 11.34 -5.12
CA ASN A 67 -8.29 12.17 -6.18
C ASN A 67 -9.38 12.66 -7.13
N THR A 68 -10.35 11.82 -7.45
CA THR A 68 -11.51 12.18 -8.27
C THR A 68 -12.33 13.27 -7.60
N LEU A 69 -12.59 13.12 -6.31
CA LEU A 69 -13.29 14.15 -5.52
C LEU A 69 -12.53 15.49 -5.51
N ASN A 70 -11.21 15.44 -5.30
CA ASN A 70 -10.38 16.63 -5.27
C ASN A 70 -10.33 17.34 -6.63
N LEU A 71 -10.29 16.59 -7.72
CA LEU A 71 -10.36 17.17 -9.07
C LEU A 71 -11.69 17.88 -9.30
N THR A 72 -12.80 17.27 -8.87
CA THR A 72 -14.12 17.87 -8.97
C THR A 72 -14.20 19.14 -8.11
N ARG A 73 -13.72 19.10 -6.90
CA ARG A 73 -13.69 20.29 -6.02
C ARG A 73 -12.85 21.40 -6.60
N HIS A 74 -11.71 21.07 -7.20
CA HIS A 74 -10.86 22.05 -7.87
C HIS A 74 -11.59 22.70 -9.05
N ALA A 75 -12.27 21.91 -9.87
CA ALA A 75 -13.05 22.42 -11.01
C ALA A 75 -14.18 23.37 -10.58
N LEU A 76 -14.72 23.17 -9.39
CA LEU A 76 -15.77 24.03 -8.81
C LEU A 76 -15.21 25.19 -7.97
N GLY A 77 -13.89 25.36 -7.91
CA GLY A 77 -13.24 26.39 -7.10
C GLY A 77 -13.25 26.11 -5.60
N LEU A 78 -13.51 24.88 -5.20
CA LEU A 78 -13.53 24.48 -3.80
C LEU A 78 -12.14 24.02 -3.33
N GLN A 79 -11.94 24.08 -2.02
CA GLN A 79 -10.69 23.66 -1.42
C GLN A 79 -10.51 22.14 -1.50
N ARG A 80 -9.27 21.70 -1.75
CA ARG A 80 -8.92 20.27 -1.76
C ARG A 80 -9.01 19.68 -0.36
N ILE A 81 -9.39 18.41 -0.29
CA ILE A 81 -9.38 17.67 0.96
C ILE A 81 -7.94 17.16 1.21
N PRO A 82 -7.26 17.63 2.27
CA PRO A 82 -5.89 17.20 2.54
C PRO A 82 -5.84 15.74 3.05
N LEU A 83 -4.68 15.12 2.94
CA LEU A 83 -4.41 13.86 3.63
C LEU A 83 -4.43 14.10 5.13
N ARG A 84 -5.31 13.40 5.81
CA ARG A 84 -5.39 13.49 7.26
C ARG A 84 -4.31 12.63 7.90
N ARG A 85 -3.55 13.22 8.80
CA ARG A 85 -2.55 12.47 9.55
C ARG A 85 -3.20 11.71 10.69
N PRO A 86 -2.63 10.55 11.06
CA PRO A 86 -3.05 9.89 12.28
C PRO A 86 -2.89 10.80 13.49
N SER A 87 -3.81 10.67 14.44
CA SER A 87 -3.73 11.36 15.70
C SER A 87 -2.41 11.02 16.41
N GLY A 88 -1.68 12.02 16.87
CA GLY A 88 -0.38 11.81 17.52
C GLY A 88 0.81 11.74 16.58
N ALA A 89 0.60 11.77 15.28
CA ALA A 89 1.70 11.97 14.33
C ALA A 89 2.21 13.39 14.48
N GLY A 90 3.38 13.60 15.00
CA GLY A 90 3.97 14.91 15.22
C GLY A 90 4.06 15.78 13.96
N GLU A 91 5.02 16.67 13.92
CA GLU A 91 5.23 17.53 12.77
C GLU A 91 5.44 16.77 11.48
N ALA A 92 5.20 17.43 10.33
CA ALA A 92 5.40 16.85 9.03
C ALA A 92 6.81 16.29 8.89
N PRO A 93 6.96 14.99 8.57
CA PRO A 93 8.28 14.43 8.36
C PRO A 93 8.97 15.01 7.10
N TYR A 94 8.21 15.66 6.23
CA TYR A 94 8.73 16.26 5.00
C TYR A 94 8.57 17.76 5.04
N PRO A 95 9.66 18.54 4.95
CA PRO A 95 9.61 20.00 5.07
C PRO A 95 8.71 20.70 4.04
N ASN A 96 8.51 20.07 2.89
CA ASN A 96 7.79 20.67 1.77
C ASN A 96 6.28 20.44 1.78
N GLN A 97 5.75 19.74 2.74
CA GLN A 97 4.31 19.44 2.78
C GLN A 97 3.45 20.67 3.08
N SER A 98 4.00 21.64 3.77
CA SER A 98 3.31 22.87 4.09
C SER A 98 3.23 23.85 2.92
N ALA A 99 4.07 23.66 1.89
CA ALA A 99 4.13 24.55 0.73
C ALA A 99 3.18 24.15 -0.40
N ALA A 100 2.51 23.01 -0.27
CA ALA A 100 1.65 22.47 -1.33
C ALA A 100 0.19 22.95 -1.22
#